data_78041e69e0c77a636518d3d9ec6e6ca1
#
_entry.id   78041e69e0c77a636518d3d9ec6e6ca1
#
_cell.length_a   1.000
_cell.length_b   1.000
_cell.length_c   1.000
_cell.angle_alpha   90.00
_cell.angle_beta   90.00
_cell.angle_gamma   90.00
#
_symmetry.space_group_name_H-M   'P 1'
#
loop_
_entity.id
_entity.type
_entity.pdbx_description
1 polymer ?
#
loop_
_entity_poly.entity_id
_entity_poly.type
_entity_poly.pdbx_seq_one_letter_code
_entity_poly.pdbx_strand_id
1 'polypeptide(L)'
;ASTETEYTLHKPHNIKSLTILNMRENRSHQRCIAAGLKYIMQNINFDYVVVMDADGEDRPEEIVMLLDKMGTNSQSPVVAKRIKRSEGLMFRILYQIHKIITYIFTGKIMNFGNFVCLTKDNVSKIINERSLWNNFSGTIRNKFKKLESINCIRGNRYFGPSKMSF
;
A
#
# COMPACT_ATOMS: atom_id res chain seq x y z
N ALA A 1 4.70 9.62 -7.42
CA ALA A 1 5.27 10.89 -6.98
C ALA A 1 4.54 12.01 -7.68
N SER A 2 4.05 12.98 -6.92
CA SER A 2 3.33 14.14 -7.45
C SER A 2 4.26 15.04 -8.22
N THR A 3 3.73 15.67 -9.27
CA THR A 3 4.36 16.80 -9.96
C THR A 3 3.80 18.13 -9.47
N GLU A 4 2.80 18.08 -8.59
CA GLU A 4 2.23 19.28 -7.96
C GLU A 4 3.21 19.85 -6.94
N THR A 5 3.46 21.16 -7.02
CA THR A 5 4.35 21.90 -6.13
C THR A 5 3.60 22.75 -5.11
N GLU A 6 2.34 23.05 -5.39
CA GLU A 6 1.47 23.83 -4.51
C GLU A 6 0.31 22.98 -4.00
N TYR A 7 0.15 22.90 -2.69
CA TYR A 7 -0.96 22.22 -2.06
C TYR A 7 -1.33 22.92 -0.75
N THR A 8 -2.62 23.04 -0.51
CA THR A 8 -3.16 23.51 0.76
C THR A 8 -3.59 22.27 1.56
N LEU A 9 -2.97 22.07 2.71
CA LEU A 9 -3.30 20.97 3.60
C LEU A 9 -4.15 21.47 4.75
N HIS A 10 -5.34 20.93 4.87
CA HIS A 10 -6.20 21.12 6.02
C HIS A 10 -6.05 19.91 6.94
N LYS A 11 -5.56 20.12 8.17
CA LYS A 11 -5.52 19.06 9.17
C LYS A 11 -6.95 18.78 9.64
N PRO A 12 -7.49 17.57 9.45
CA PRO A 12 -8.79 17.20 10.00
C PRO A 12 -8.78 17.26 11.53
N HIS A 13 -9.92 17.63 12.14
CA HIS A 13 -10.03 17.83 13.59
C HIS A 13 -9.66 16.58 14.41
N ASN A 14 -9.90 15.40 13.86
CA ASN A 14 -9.66 14.12 14.55
C ASN A 14 -8.25 13.55 14.36
N ILE A 15 -7.34 14.29 13.71
CA ILE A 15 -5.95 13.87 13.51
C ILE A 15 -5.04 14.58 14.53
N LYS A 16 -4.29 13.80 15.31
CA LYS A 16 -3.37 14.33 16.33
C LYS A 16 -2.25 15.18 15.71
N SER A 17 -1.63 14.69 14.66
CA SER A 17 -0.54 15.38 13.96
C SER A 17 -0.54 15.09 12.47
N LEU A 18 -0.01 16.03 11.69
CA LEU A 18 0.22 15.91 10.25
C LEU A 18 1.68 16.22 9.98
N THR A 19 2.37 15.28 9.34
CA THR A 19 3.78 15.45 8.96
C THR A 19 3.91 15.25 7.46
N ILE A 20 4.62 16.14 6.79
CA ILE A 20 4.88 16.08 5.35
C ILE A 20 6.36 15.79 5.14
N LEU A 21 6.64 14.71 4.40
CA LEU A 21 7.99 14.36 3.98
C LEU A 21 8.15 14.68 2.50
N ASN A 22 8.89 15.75 2.22
CA ASN A 22 9.20 16.13 0.85
C ASN A 22 10.48 15.43 0.38
N MET A 23 10.36 14.68 -0.72
CA MET A 23 11.52 14.10 -1.38
C MET A 23 12.24 15.18 -2.21
N ARG A 24 13.57 15.21 -2.17
CA ARG A 24 14.36 16.18 -2.98
C ARG A 24 14.14 16.03 -4.48
N GLU A 25 13.85 14.81 -4.92
CA GLU A 25 13.65 14.44 -6.31
C GLU A 25 12.48 13.47 -6.42
N ASN A 26 11.81 13.47 -7.58
CA ASN A 26 10.80 12.46 -7.90
C ASN A 26 11.48 11.11 -8.19
N ARG A 27 11.46 10.20 -7.21
CA ARG A 27 12.04 8.86 -7.29
C ARG A 27 11.00 7.75 -7.23
N SER A 28 9.77 8.02 -7.67
CA SER A 28 8.64 7.10 -7.63
C SER A 28 8.03 6.92 -6.24
N HIS A 29 6.76 6.52 -6.21
CA HIS A 29 5.97 6.29 -5.00
C HIS A 29 6.56 5.20 -4.08
N GLN A 30 7.20 4.15 -4.64
CA GLN A 30 7.80 3.09 -3.83
C GLN A 30 8.88 3.62 -2.90
N ARG A 31 9.72 4.53 -3.37
CA ARG A 31 10.75 5.16 -2.55
C ARG A 31 10.17 6.12 -1.52
N CYS A 32 9.05 6.77 -1.83
CA CYS A 32 8.33 7.59 -0.85
C CYS A 32 7.79 6.72 0.29
N ILE A 33 7.22 5.54 0.00
CA ILE A 33 6.76 4.60 1.01
C ILE A 33 7.93 4.14 1.90
N ALA A 34 9.04 3.73 1.29
CA ALA A 34 10.22 3.29 2.05
C ALA A 34 10.80 4.39 2.95
N ALA A 35 10.89 5.63 2.44
CA ALA A 35 11.35 6.79 3.21
C ALA A 35 10.39 7.12 4.35
N GLY A 36 9.08 7.09 4.09
CA GLY A 36 8.04 7.30 5.10
C GLY A 36 8.09 6.29 6.22
N LEU A 37 8.18 4.99 5.90
CA LEU A 37 8.31 3.93 6.90
C LEU A 37 9.58 4.08 7.74
N LYS A 38 10.70 4.46 7.10
CA LYS A 38 11.96 4.69 7.81
C LYS A 38 11.86 5.87 8.77
N TYR A 39 11.25 6.97 8.33
CA TYR A 39 11.01 8.13 9.17
C TYR A 39 10.12 7.79 10.38
N ILE A 40 9.00 7.09 10.15
CA ILE A 40 8.07 6.67 11.21
C ILE A 40 8.81 5.78 12.23
N MET A 41 9.58 4.82 11.76
CA MET A 41 10.32 3.89 12.63
C MET A 41 11.34 4.60 13.51
N GLN A 42 11.95 5.68 13.03
CA GLN A 42 12.98 6.44 13.76
C GLN A 42 12.43 7.52 14.68
N ASN A 43 11.28 8.11 14.36
CA ASN A 43 10.83 9.35 14.99
C ASN A 43 9.46 9.26 15.68
N ILE A 44 8.69 8.18 15.45
CA ILE A 44 7.31 8.08 15.93
C ILE A 44 7.14 6.77 16.71
N ASN A 45 6.55 6.88 17.89
CA ASN A 45 6.10 5.69 18.60
C ASN A 45 4.70 5.32 18.09
N PHE A 46 4.53 4.08 17.64
CA PHE A 46 3.28 3.58 17.06
C PHE A 46 3.10 2.08 17.32
N ASP A 47 1.88 1.63 17.36
CA ASP A 47 1.51 0.22 17.40
C ASP A 47 1.27 -0.32 16.00
N TYR A 48 0.58 0.46 15.18
CA TYR A 48 0.22 0.12 13.81
C TYR A 48 0.57 1.25 12.85
N VAL A 49 0.91 0.88 11.63
CA VAL A 49 1.04 1.80 10.50
C VAL A 49 0.23 1.27 9.32
N VAL A 50 -0.55 2.14 8.71
CA VAL A 50 -1.28 1.84 7.48
C VAL A 50 -0.62 2.59 6.34
N VAL A 51 -0.20 1.85 5.32
CA VAL A 51 0.27 2.40 4.05
C VAL A 51 -0.89 2.39 3.08
N MET A 52 -1.14 3.51 2.39
CA MET A 52 -2.20 3.62 1.38
C MET A 52 -1.81 4.63 0.31
N ASP A 53 -2.38 4.48 -0.88
CA ASP A 53 -2.26 5.46 -1.95
C ASP A 53 -3.21 6.65 -1.69
N ALA A 54 -2.73 7.89 -1.92
CA ALA A 54 -3.49 9.11 -1.61
C ALA A 54 -4.30 9.65 -2.80
N ASP A 55 -4.54 8.84 -3.83
CA ASP A 55 -5.27 9.25 -5.04
C ASP A 55 -6.79 9.00 -4.97
N GLY A 56 -7.29 8.47 -3.87
CA GLY A 56 -8.70 8.15 -3.63
C GLY A 56 -9.08 6.72 -4.03
N GLU A 57 -8.18 5.96 -4.67
CA GLU A 57 -8.47 4.57 -4.99
C GLU A 57 -8.48 3.66 -3.75
N ASP A 58 -7.60 3.92 -2.78
CA ASP A 58 -7.67 3.33 -1.46
C ASP A 58 -8.57 4.20 -0.57
N ARG A 59 -9.56 3.60 0.06
CA ARG A 59 -10.60 4.32 0.80
C ARG A 59 -10.25 4.43 2.28
N PRO A 60 -10.13 5.65 2.86
CA PRO A 60 -9.79 5.82 4.27
C PRO A 60 -10.78 5.12 5.23
N GLU A 61 -12.04 5.00 4.84
CA GLU A 61 -13.08 4.34 5.65
C GLU A 61 -12.79 2.85 5.88
N GLU A 62 -12.02 2.23 4.98
CA GLU A 62 -11.64 0.82 5.07
C GLU A 62 -10.44 0.57 6.01
N ILE A 63 -9.79 1.64 6.51
CA ILE A 63 -8.71 1.53 7.52
C ILE A 63 -9.21 0.80 8.77
N VAL A 64 -10.44 1.07 9.20
CA VAL A 64 -11.05 0.41 10.37
C VAL A 64 -11.07 -1.10 10.19
N MET A 65 -11.44 -1.59 9.00
CA MET A 65 -11.46 -3.03 8.71
C MET A 65 -10.07 -3.68 8.77
N LEU A 66 -9.02 -2.93 8.36
CA LEU A 66 -7.63 -3.40 8.46
C LEU A 66 -7.21 -3.50 9.93
N LEU A 67 -7.54 -2.50 10.74
CA LEU A 67 -7.22 -2.46 12.17
C LEU A 67 -7.98 -3.53 12.96
N ASP A 68 -9.27 -3.71 12.70
CA ASP A 68 -10.09 -4.76 13.32
C ASP A 68 -9.52 -6.15 13.02
N LYS A 69 -9.13 -6.37 11.76
CA LYS A 69 -8.50 -7.64 11.38
C LYS A 69 -7.14 -7.84 12.05
N MET A 70 -6.37 -6.78 12.24
CA MET A 70 -5.10 -6.80 12.95
C MET A 70 -5.30 -7.07 14.46
N GLY A 71 -6.32 -6.47 15.08
CA GLY A 71 -6.63 -6.60 16.51
C GLY A 71 -7.02 -8.02 16.95
N THR A 72 -7.44 -8.89 16.03
CA THR A 72 -7.81 -10.28 16.32
C THR A 72 -6.61 -11.23 16.47
N ASN A 73 -5.49 -10.76 17.00
CA ASN A 73 -4.29 -11.57 17.30
C ASN A 73 -3.35 -11.84 16.11
N SER A 74 -3.37 -11.01 15.09
CA SER A 74 -2.50 -11.21 13.95
C SER A 74 -1.15 -10.52 14.13
N GLN A 75 -0.09 -11.29 14.29
CA GLN A 75 1.30 -10.81 14.13
C GLN A 75 1.69 -10.69 12.64
N SER A 76 0.78 -11.04 11.75
CA SER A 76 0.98 -11.03 10.31
C SER A 76 0.47 -9.73 9.69
N PRO A 77 1.10 -9.19 8.65
CA PRO A 77 0.55 -8.06 7.90
C PRO A 77 -0.87 -8.33 7.40
N VAL A 78 -1.73 -7.30 7.46
CA VAL A 78 -3.07 -7.35 6.88
C VAL A 78 -3.08 -6.54 5.59
N VAL A 79 -3.42 -7.18 4.48
CA VAL A 79 -3.42 -6.57 3.16
C VAL A 79 -4.84 -6.37 2.62
N ALA A 80 -5.07 -5.26 1.93
CA ALA A 80 -6.32 -5.01 1.24
C ALA A 80 -6.29 -5.66 -0.13
N LYS A 81 -7.18 -6.63 -0.37
CA LYS A 81 -7.43 -7.23 -1.68
C LYS A 81 -8.54 -6.48 -2.38
N ARG A 82 -8.25 -5.87 -3.51
CA ARG A 82 -9.25 -5.16 -4.29
C ARG A 82 -10.22 -6.15 -4.93
N ILE A 83 -11.52 -6.05 -4.59
CA ILE A 83 -12.58 -6.76 -5.29
C ILE A 83 -12.74 -6.11 -6.66
N LYS A 84 -12.58 -6.90 -7.72
CA LYS A 84 -12.75 -6.40 -9.08
C LYS A 84 -14.22 -6.06 -9.36
N ARG A 85 -14.46 -4.85 -9.90
CA ARG A 85 -15.69 -4.60 -10.66
C ARG A 85 -15.70 -5.53 -11.89
N SER A 86 -16.90 -5.88 -12.36
CA SER A 86 -17.11 -6.74 -13.54
C SER A 86 -16.49 -6.11 -14.79
N GLU A 87 -15.25 -6.46 -15.07
CA GLU A 87 -14.56 -6.09 -16.30
C GLU A 87 -14.89 -7.13 -17.38
N GLY A 88 -14.90 -6.69 -18.65
CA GLY A 88 -15.27 -7.53 -19.78
C GLY A 88 -14.43 -8.83 -19.89
N LEU A 89 -14.95 -9.82 -20.59
CA LEU A 89 -14.36 -11.17 -20.71
C LEU A 89 -12.90 -11.15 -21.18
N MET A 90 -12.59 -10.27 -22.14
CA MET A 90 -11.23 -10.09 -22.69
C MET A 90 -10.23 -9.66 -21.62
N PHE A 91 -10.61 -8.72 -20.76
CA PHE A 91 -9.76 -8.23 -19.68
C PHE A 91 -9.52 -9.31 -18.62
N ARG A 92 -10.52 -10.16 -18.36
CA ARG A 92 -10.36 -11.32 -17.46
C ARG A 92 -9.31 -12.31 -17.99
N ILE A 93 -9.32 -12.60 -19.30
CA ILE A 93 -8.36 -13.51 -19.92
C ILE A 93 -6.94 -12.94 -19.83
N LEU A 94 -6.73 -11.69 -20.25
CA LEU A 94 -5.43 -11.01 -20.17
C LEU A 94 -4.89 -10.97 -18.74
N TYR A 95 -5.76 -10.74 -17.78
CA TYR A 95 -5.36 -10.74 -16.37
C TYR A 95 -4.96 -12.13 -15.85
N GLN A 96 -5.63 -13.20 -16.30
CA GLN A 96 -5.22 -14.55 -15.92
C GLN A 96 -3.86 -14.90 -16.55
N ILE A 97 -3.64 -14.53 -17.81
CA ILE A 97 -2.34 -14.69 -18.47
C ILE A 97 -1.25 -13.93 -17.70
N HIS A 98 -1.50 -12.67 -17.36
CA HIS A 98 -0.57 -11.87 -16.55
C HIS A 98 -0.26 -12.52 -15.19
N LYS A 99 -1.27 -13.08 -14.52
CA LYS A 99 -1.07 -13.81 -13.25
C LYS A 99 -0.18 -15.03 -13.41
N ILE A 100 -0.40 -15.82 -14.48
CA ILE A 100 0.39 -17.01 -14.77
C ILE A 100 1.85 -16.62 -15.05
N ILE A 101 2.06 -15.61 -15.89
CA ILE A 101 3.39 -15.09 -16.20
C ILE A 101 4.08 -14.62 -14.93
N THR A 102 3.40 -13.81 -14.11
CA THR A 102 3.95 -13.32 -12.84
C THR A 102 4.29 -14.49 -11.90
N TYR A 103 3.45 -15.51 -11.83
CA TYR A 103 3.70 -16.69 -11.01
C TYR A 103 4.93 -17.46 -11.50
N ILE A 104 5.08 -17.66 -12.81
CA ILE A 104 6.24 -18.34 -13.41
C ILE A 104 7.54 -17.62 -13.06
N PHE A 105 7.58 -16.28 -13.15
CA PHE A 105 8.77 -15.49 -12.91
C PHE A 105 9.06 -15.22 -11.42
N THR A 106 8.05 -15.19 -10.56
CA THR A 106 8.22 -14.80 -9.16
C THR A 106 7.94 -15.93 -8.16
N GLY A 107 7.34 -17.04 -8.62
CA GLY A 107 6.88 -18.14 -7.77
C GLY A 107 5.75 -17.76 -6.80
N LYS A 108 5.17 -16.54 -6.92
CA LYS A 108 4.18 -16.02 -5.97
C LYS A 108 3.06 -15.26 -6.66
N ILE A 109 1.85 -15.45 -6.18
CA ILE A 109 0.68 -14.71 -6.65
C ILE A 109 0.60 -13.39 -5.89
N MET A 110 0.66 -12.27 -6.63
CA MET A 110 0.42 -10.92 -6.10
C MET A 110 -1.03 -10.53 -6.39
N ASN A 111 -1.80 -10.28 -5.34
CA ASN A 111 -3.22 -9.93 -5.44
C ASN A 111 -3.62 -8.73 -4.57
N PHE A 112 -2.64 -7.96 -4.11
CA PHE A 112 -2.82 -6.74 -3.32
C PHE A 112 -1.83 -5.66 -3.75
N GLY A 113 -2.16 -4.41 -3.45
CA GLY A 113 -1.34 -3.23 -3.73
C GLY A 113 -0.60 -2.72 -2.50
N ASN A 114 -0.50 -1.40 -2.38
CA ASN A 114 0.18 -0.75 -1.26
C ASN A 114 -0.71 -0.57 -0.02
N PHE A 115 -2.01 -0.87 -0.10
CA PHE A 115 -2.92 -0.71 1.03
C PHE A 115 -2.74 -1.88 2.01
N VAL A 116 -1.94 -1.62 3.05
CA VAL A 116 -1.46 -2.64 3.99
C VAL A 116 -1.37 -2.06 5.40
N CYS A 117 -1.84 -2.81 6.38
CA CYS A 117 -1.62 -2.52 7.80
C CYS A 117 -0.50 -3.40 8.36
N LEU A 118 0.43 -2.78 9.09
CA LEU A 118 1.62 -3.39 9.66
C LEU A 118 1.72 -3.05 11.15
N THR A 119 2.18 -3.99 11.97
CA THR A 119 2.65 -3.71 13.32
C THR A 119 4.05 -3.12 13.30
N LYS A 120 4.50 -2.55 14.41
CA LYS A 120 5.89 -2.09 14.57
C LYS A 120 6.91 -3.21 14.32
N ASP A 121 6.61 -4.43 14.78
CA ASP A 121 7.44 -5.61 14.52
C ASP A 121 7.48 -5.98 13.03
N ASN A 122 6.35 -5.88 12.32
CA ASN A 122 6.34 -6.10 10.88
C ASN A 122 7.24 -5.09 10.15
N VAL A 123 7.16 -3.80 10.51
CA VAL A 123 8.03 -2.76 9.92
C VAL A 123 9.48 -3.05 10.21
N SER A 124 9.85 -3.42 11.44
CA SER A 124 11.24 -3.73 11.80
C SER A 124 11.85 -4.84 10.93
N LYS A 125 11.04 -5.82 10.54
CA LYS A 125 11.47 -6.96 9.70
C LYS A 125 11.75 -6.57 8.25
N ILE A 126 11.13 -5.49 7.74
CA ILE A 126 11.25 -5.10 6.33
C ILE A 126 12.08 -3.84 6.09
N ILE A 127 12.30 -3.02 7.13
CA ILE A 127 12.86 -1.67 6.98
C ILE A 127 14.28 -1.67 6.40
N ASN A 128 15.03 -2.73 6.61
CA ASN A 128 16.41 -2.89 6.13
C ASN A 128 16.48 -3.71 4.81
N GLU A 129 15.34 -4.16 4.28
CA GLU A 129 15.32 -4.91 3.02
C GLU A 129 15.58 -3.98 1.83
N ARG A 130 16.57 -4.28 1.00
CA ARG A 130 16.87 -3.49 -0.21
C ARG A 130 15.69 -3.44 -1.19
N SER A 131 14.92 -4.52 -1.27
CA SER A 131 13.73 -4.63 -2.13
C SER A 131 12.62 -3.65 -1.76
N LEU A 132 12.56 -3.18 -0.50
CA LEU A 132 11.58 -2.21 -0.01
C LEU A 132 11.60 -0.91 -0.83
N TRP A 133 12.78 -0.46 -1.25
CA TRP A 133 12.95 0.77 -2.02
C TRP A 133 12.41 0.71 -3.45
N ASN A 134 12.19 -0.49 -3.96
CA ASN A 134 11.73 -0.71 -5.33
C ASN A 134 10.33 -1.34 -5.41
N ASN A 135 9.95 -2.15 -4.41
CA ASN A 135 8.69 -2.88 -4.44
C ASN A 135 8.23 -3.23 -3.02
N PHE A 136 7.42 -2.35 -2.43
CA PHE A 136 6.86 -2.54 -1.08
C PHE A 136 6.03 -3.82 -0.97
N SER A 137 5.03 -3.98 -1.84
CA SER A 137 4.12 -5.14 -1.80
C SER A 137 4.86 -6.45 -2.02
N GLY A 138 5.83 -6.46 -2.95
CA GLY A 138 6.71 -7.61 -3.19
C GLY A 138 7.58 -7.96 -1.99
N THR A 139 8.11 -6.94 -1.30
CA THR A 139 8.88 -7.13 -0.06
C THR A 139 8.03 -7.76 1.03
N ILE A 140 6.82 -7.25 1.25
CA ILE A 140 5.84 -7.83 2.18
C ILE A 140 5.60 -9.31 1.83
N ARG A 141 5.28 -9.60 0.57
CA ARG A 141 4.99 -10.97 0.12
C ARG A 141 6.18 -11.92 0.27
N ASN A 142 7.39 -11.43 0.13
CA ASN A 142 8.60 -12.22 0.25
C ASN A 142 8.99 -12.48 1.71
N LYS A 143 8.82 -11.47 2.56
CA LYS A 143 9.25 -11.55 3.96
C LYS A 143 8.31 -12.35 4.85
N PHE A 144 6.99 -12.28 4.59
CA PHE A 144 5.99 -12.92 5.43
C PHE A 144 5.38 -14.15 4.74
N LYS A 145 5.50 -15.31 5.42
CA LYS A 145 4.89 -16.57 4.95
C LYS A 145 3.37 -16.51 4.97
N LYS A 146 2.81 -15.87 6.01
CA LYS A 146 1.37 -15.69 6.20
C LYS A 146 1.02 -14.22 6.07
N LEU A 147 -0.03 -13.92 5.31
CA LEU A 147 -0.65 -12.60 5.19
C LEU A 147 -2.14 -12.77 5.48
N GLU A 148 -2.65 -11.96 6.37
CA GLU A 148 -4.09 -11.82 6.52
C GLU A 148 -4.62 -10.85 5.45
N SER A 149 -5.91 -10.92 5.15
CA SER A 149 -6.46 -10.04 4.13
C SER A 149 -7.89 -9.66 4.42
N ILE A 150 -8.26 -8.47 3.99
CA ILE A 150 -9.63 -8.00 3.86
C ILE A 150 -9.95 -7.75 2.39
N ASN A 151 -11.23 -7.78 2.06
CA ASN A 151 -11.71 -7.42 0.74
C ASN A 151 -12.09 -5.94 0.74
N CYS A 152 -11.51 -5.16 -0.17
CA CYS A 152 -11.73 -3.73 -0.29
C CYS A 152 -12.32 -3.36 -1.64
N ILE A 153 -13.12 -2.29 -1.67
CA ILE A 153 -13.71 -1.74 -2.88
C ILE A 153 -12.79 -0.63 -3.39
N ARG A 154 -12.39 -0.70 -4.65
CA ARG A 154 -11.63 0.37 -5.27
C ARG A 154 -12.47 1.64 -5.37
N GLY A 155 -12.00 2.72 -4.76
CA GLY A 155 -12.57 4.06 -4.89
C GLY A 155 -12.38 4.66 -6.29
N ASN A 156 -12.96 5.82 -6.50
CA ASN A 156 -12.68 6.63 -7.68
C ASN A 156 -11.51 7.59 -7.38
N ARG A 157 -10.67 7.85 -8.38
CA ARG A 157 -9.62 8.85 -8.24
C ARG A 157 -10.22 10.23 -8.02
N TYR A 158 -9.60 11.00 -7.12
CA TYR A 158 -10.02 12.37 -6.87
C TYR A 158 -9.62 13.30 -8.02
N PHE A 159 -8.47 13.06 -8.66
CA PHE A 159 -7.92 13.92 -9.70
C PHE A 159 -7.29 13.12 -10.84
N GLY A 160 -7.63 13.55 -12.06
CA GLY A 160 -6.98 13.14 -13.29
C GLY A 160 -7.14 11.67 -13.71
N PRO A 161 -6.85 11.36 -14.97
CA PRO A 161 -6.83 10.00 -15.48
C PRO A 161 -5.65 9.21 -14.92
N SER A 162 -5.74 7.87 -14.99
CA SER A 162 -4.59 7.01 -14.67
C SER A 162 -3.41 7.36 -15.57
N LYS A 163 -2.23 7.61 -14.99
CA LYS A 163 -1.00 7.79 -15.77
C LYS A 163 -0.43 6.47 -16.34
N MET A 164 -1.06 5.34 -16.00
CA MET A 164 -0.80 4.06 -16.66
C MET A 164 -1.81 3.91 -17.81
N SER A 165 -1.49 4.50 -18.96
CA SER A 165 -2.09 4.19 -20.26
C SER A 165 -1.25 3.09 -20.91
N PHE A 166 -1.93 2.10 -21.45
CA PHE A 166 -1.34 1.16 -22.39
C PHE A 166 -1.26 1.82 -23.77
#